data_3e7106b8ce5d6da385a3de616af50354
#
_entry.id   3e7106b8ce5d6da385a3de616af50354
#
_cell.length_a   1.000
_cell.length_b   1.000
_cell.length_c   1.000
_cell.angle_alpha   90.00
_cell.angle_beta   90.00
_cell.angle_gamma   90.00
#
_symmetry.space_group_name_H-M   'P 1'
#
loop_
_entity.id
_entity.type
_entity.pdbx_description
1 polymer ?
#
loop_
_entity_poly.entity_id
_entity_poly.type
_entity_poly.pdbx_seq_one_letter_code
_entity_poly.pdbx_strand_id
1 'polypeptide(L)'
;MPNGTPQPHTTYDKIYMQNVKSGVVYVKEKGYEMKRVVLAIRNRLVLEAVTNALKRAGFFVEKSSSQETARIITLTNALAATTLVMDVTRSGDGTFDMRMNTAREARRQNPEIKIVLLCDNVSDESNAYKVKCAKEDGSIDAFFYESVPSDYLADAIDAL
;
A
#
# COMPACT_ATOMS: atom_id res chain seq x y z
N MET A 1 -15.04 -43.26 -23.38
CA MET A 1 -14.20 -42.54 -22.40
C MET A 1 -14.41 -41.07 -22.61
N PRO A 2 -15.03 -40.36 -21.70
CA PRO A 2 -15.08 -38.95 -21.83
C PRO A 2 -13.64 -38.42 -21.57
N ASN A 3 -12.99 -37.98 -22.60
CA ASN A 3 -11.82 -37.10 -22.44
C ASN A 3 -12.35 -35.81 -21.88
N GLY A 4 -12.57 -35.79 -20.58
CA GLY A 4 -12.81 -34.55 -19.86
C GLY A 4 -11.57 -33.72 -19.94
N THR A 5 -11.53 -32.82 -20.92
CA THR A 5 -10.69 -31.64 -20.75
C THR A 5 -11.02 -31.07 -19.38
N PRO A 6 -10.04 -30.90 -18.50
CA PRO A 6 -10.33 -30.31 -17.21
C PRO A 6 -11.02 -28.98 -17.46
N GLN A 7 -12.27 -28.88 -17.06
CA GLN A 7 -12.97 -27.60 -17.10
C GLN A 7 -12.25 -26.66 -16.16
N PRO A 8 -11.87 -25.47 -16.61
CA PRO A 8 -11.28 -24.53 -15.74
C PRO A 8 -12.27 -24.18 -14.62
N HIS A 9 -11.93 -24.54 -13.40
CA HIS A 9 -12.79 -24.36 -12.23
C HIS A 9 -12.73 -22.98 -11.65
N THR A 10 -11.83 -22.12 -12.16
CA THR A 10 -11.59 -20.78 -11.63
C THR A 10 -11.64 -19.74 -12.74
N THR A 11 -11.97 -18.53 -12.38
CA THR A 11 -11.91 -17.38 -13.30
C THR A 11 -10.49 -17.15 -13.81
N TYR A 12 -9.50 -17.52 -13.03
CA TYR A 12 -8.09 -17.45 -13.38
C TYR A 12 -7.77 -18.32 -14.60
N ASP A 13 -8.18 -19.59 -14.57
CA ASP A 13 -7.92 -20.50 -15.67
C ASP A 13 -8.51 -19.97 -16.99
N LYS A 14 -9.70 -19.39 -16.92
CA LYS A 14 -10.34 -18.78 -18.09
C LYS A 14 -9.57 -17.59 -18.63
N ILE A 15 -9.11 -16.70 -17.75
CA ILE A 15 -8.34 -15.51 -18.14
C ILE A 15 -7.00 -15.92 -18.73
N TYR A 16 -6.30 -16.85 -18.09
CA TYR A 16 -5.04 -17.38 -18.57
C TYR A 16 -5.18 -18.00 -19.96
N MET A 17 -6.17 -18.86 -20.16
CA MET A 17 -6.40 -19.53 -21.44
C MET A 17 -6.79 -18.56 -22.57
N GLN A 18 -7.53 -17.50 -22.27
CA GLN A 18 -7.85 -16.47 -23.25
C GLN A 18 -6.61 -15.68 -23.71
N ASN A 19 -5.69 -15.40 -22.81
CA ASN A 19 -4.54 -14.58 -23.12
C ASN A 19 -3.41 -15.36 -23.81
N VAL A 20 -3.32 -16.65 -23.64
CA VAL A 20 -2.37 -17.50 -24.39
C VAL A 20 -2.62 -17.43 -25.89
N LYS A 21 -3.86 -17.30 -26.33
CA LYS A 21 -4.20 -17.20 -27.75
C LYS A 21 -3.69 -15.94 -28.44
N SER A 22 -3.54 -14.86 -27.69
CA SER A 22 -3.03 -13.59 -28.20
C SER A 22 -1.51 -13.44 -28.10
N GLY A 23 -0.82 -14.44 -27.53
CA GLY A 23 0.62 -14.38 -27.28
C GLY A 23 1.02 -13.44 -26.16
N VAL A 24 0.07 -12.88 -25.44
CA VAL A 24 0.29 -12.00 -24.29
C VAL A 24 -0.25 -12.71 -23.06
N VAL A 25 0.64 -13.02 -22.12
CA VAL A 25 0.23 -13.67 -20.87
C VAL A 25 -0.05 -12.60 -19.82
N TYR A 26 -1.32 -12.41 -19.51
CA TYR A 26 -1.74 -11.62 -18.36
C TYR A 26 -2.05 -12.56 -17.21
N VAL A 27 -1.34 -12.41 -16.12
CA VAL A 27 -1.68 -13.04 -14.86
C VAL A 27 -2.53 -12.06 -14.09
N LYS A 28 -3.77 -11.88 -14.52
CA LYS A 28 -4.74 -11.04 -13.82
C LYS A 28 -6.00 -11.85 -13.57
N GLU A 29 -6.18 -12.24 -12.35
CA GLU A 29 -7.45 -12.79 -11.88
C GLU A 29 -8.39 -11.65 -11.54
N LYS A 30 -9.63 -11.77 -12.01
CA LYS A 30 -10.70 -10.88 -11.59
C LYS A 30 -11.02 -11.16 -10.12
N GLY A 31 -10.60 -10.25 -9.23
CA GLY A 31 -10.74 -10.37 -7.78
C GLY A 31 -9.46 -10.74 -7.02
N TYR A 32 -8.39 -11.10 -7.72
CA TYR A 32 -7.09 -11.43 -7.14
C TYR A 32 -5.98 -10.57 -7.74
N GLU A 33 -6.22 -9.28 -7.83
CA GLU A 33 -5.12 -8.37 -8.16
C GLU A 33 -4.17 -8.30 -6.98
N MET A 34 -2.92 -8.69 -7.21
CA MET A 34 -1.89 -8.58 -6.17
C MET A 34 -1.73 -7.11 -5.79
N LYS A 35 -2.06 -6.78 -4.57
CA LYS A 35 -1.88 -5.43 -4.06
C LYS A 35 -0.40 -5.14 -3.84
N ARG A 36 0.03 -4.01 -4.34
CA ARG A 36 1.42 -3.56 -4.26
C ARG A 36 1.50 -2.38 -3.32
N VAL A 37 2.32 -2.52 -2.30
CA VAL A 37 2.46 -1.53 -1.23
C VAL A 37 3.87 -0.97 -1.23
N VAL A 38 3.97 0.35 -1.22
CA VAL A 38 5.21 1.07 -0.96
C VAL A 38 5.21 1.56 0.48
N LEU A 39 6.30 1.31 1.20
CA LEU A 39 6.51 1.74 2.57
C LEU A 39 7.57 2.82 2.63
N ALA A 40 7.21 3.98 3.14
CA ALA A 40 8.12 5.08 3.44
C ALA A 40 8.08 5.36 4.97
N ILE A 41 8.69 4.47 5.73
CA ILE A 41 8.67 4.44 7.20
C ILE A 41 10.09 4.62 7.71
N ARG A 42 10.31 5.63 8.55
CA ARG A 42 11.63 5.92 9.13
C ARG A 42 11.99 5.03 10.30
N ASN A 43 11.01 4.68 11.11
CA ASN A 43 11.23 3.78 12.25
C ASN A 43 11.49 2.36 11.74
N ARG A 44 12.74 1.90 11.88
CA ARG A 44 13.17 0.62 11.32
C ARG A 44 12.45 -0.59 11.92
N LEU A 45 12.13 -0.55 13.20
CA LEU A 45 11.40 -1.64 13.85
C LEU A 45 9.97 -1.74 13.31
N VAL A 46 9.30 -0.59 13.18
CA VAL A 46 7.97 -0.53 12.58
C VAL A 46 8.01 -0.97 11.13
N LEU A 47 8.99 -0.48 10.36
CA LEU A 47 9.18 -0.85 8.96
C LEU A 47 9.30 -2.37 8.77
N GLU A 48 10.13 -3.03 9.57
CA GLU A 48 10.32 -4.48 9.47
C GLU A 48 9.06 -5.25 9.90
N ALA A 49 8.42 -4.84 10.98
CA ALA A 49 7.19 -5.47 11.44
C ALA A 49 6.06 -5.37 10.41
N VAL A 50 5.84 -4.19 9.86
CA VAL A 50 4.82 -3.93 8.82
C VAL A 50 5.16 -4.68 7.53
N THR A 51 6.42 -4.65 7.10
CA THR A 51 6.87 -5.39 5.92
C THR A 51 6.55 -6.88 6.03
N ASN A 52 6.91 -7.48 7.16
CA ASN A 52 6.69 -8.91 7.37
C ASN A 52 5.20 -9.26 7.44
N ALA A 53 4.40 -8.45 8.11
CA ALA A 53 2.96 -8.67 8.22
C ALA A 53 2.27 -8.58 6.85
N LEU A 54 2.60 -7.57 6.05
CA LEU A 54 2.04 -7.40 4.70
C LEU A 54 2.46 -8.54 3.76
N LYS A 55 3.72 -8.97 3.80
CA LYS A 55 4.18 -10.11 3.02
C LYS A 55 3.46 -11.40 3.39
N ARG A 56 3.27 -11.66 4.68
CA ARG A 56 2.48 -12.83 5.14
C ARG A 56 1.03 -12.77 4.66
N ALA A 57 0.47 -11.57 4.55
CA ALA A 57 -0.89 -11.35 4.04
C ALA A 57 -0.99 -11.41 2.51
N GLY A 58 0.11 -11.65 1.79
CA GLY A 58 0.12 -11.83 0.34
C GLY A 58 0.35 -10.57 -0.47
N PHE A 59 0.74 -9.44 0.16
CA PHE A 59 1.08 -8.23 -0.56
C PHE A 59 2.47 -8.29 -1.19
N PHE A 60 2.62 -7.65 -2.33
CA PHE A 60 3.94 -7.28 -2.83
C PHE A 60 4.36 -5.99 -2.13
N VAL A 61 5.48 -6.00 -1.45
CA VAL A 61 5.93 -4.89 -0.60
C VAL A 61 7.31 -4.41 -1.03
N GLU A 62 7.43 -3.12 -1.24
CA GLU A 62 8.71 -2.46 -1.49
C GLU A 62 8.94 -1.34 -0.48
N LYS A 63 10.15 -1.27 0.05
CA LYS A 63 10.56 -0.25 1.00
C LYS A 63 11.28 0.88 0.27
N SER A 64 10.84 2.12 0.49
CA SER A 64 11.58 3.27 -0.03
C SER A 64 12.90 3.44 0.72
N SER A 65 14.00 3.54 -0.02
CA SER A 65 15.31 3.84 0.55
C SER A 65 15.49 5.31 0.92
N SER A 66 14.58 6.17 0.48
CA SER A 66 14.59 7.60 0.72
C SER A 66 13.23 8.07 1.25
N GLN A 67 13.25 9.13 2.04
CA GLN A 67 12.05 9.80 2.53
C GLN A 67 11.68 11.04 1.70
N GLU A 68 12.47 11.36 0.69
CA GLU A 68 12.19 12.47 -0.22
C GLU A 68 10.97 12.18 -1.09
N THR A 69 10.07 13.14 -1.20
CA THR A 69 8.85 13.02 -2.00
C THR A 69 9.12 12.51 -3.41
N ALA A 70 10.07 13.11 -4.12
CA ALA A 70 10.36 12.73 -5.51
C ALA A 70 10.76 11.26 -5.66
N ARG A 71 11.55 10.74 -4.73
CA ARG A 71 11.98 9.33 -4.76
C ARG A 71 10.87 8.36 -4.39
N ILE A 72 10.04 8.72 -3.41
CA ILE A 72 8.87 7.94 -3.04
C ILE A 72 7.90 7.85 -4.23
N ILE A 73 7.64 8.97 -4.88
CA ILE A 73 6.75 9.01 -6.05
C ILE A 73 7.30 8.20 -7.21
N THR A 74 8.60 8.31 -7.49
CA THR A 74 9.25 7.51 -8.54
C THR A 74 9.07 6.01 -8.28
N LEU A 75 9.30 5.56 -7.06
CA LEU A 75 9.12 4.16 -6.68
C LEU A 75 7.65 3.73 -6.77
N THR A 76 6.75 4.55 -6.25
CA THR A 76 5.30 4.32 -6.26
C THR A 76 4.78 4.14 -7.68
N ASN A 77 5.23 4.98 -8.60
CA ASN A 77 4.85 4.90 -10.01
C ASN A 77 5.47 3.70 -10.72
N ALA A 78 6.76 3.43 -10.49
CA ALA A 78 7.47 2.30 -11.11
C ALA A 78 6.81 0.96 -10.77
N LEU A 79 6.28 0.84 -9.56
CA LEU A 79 5.60 -0.37 -9.10
C LEU A 79 4.10 -0.38 -9.41
N ALA A 80 3.55 0.69 -9.91
CA ALA A 80 2.10 0.89 -9.98
C ALA A 80 1.44 0.54 -8.63
N ALA A 81 1.94 1.13 -7.56
CA ALA A 81 1.52 0.81 -6.20
C ALA A 81 0.03 1.11 -5.98
N THR A 82 -0.65 0.21 -5.31
CA THR A 82 -2.06 0.37 -4.93
C THR A 82 -2.21 1.10 -3.60
N THR A 83 -1.18 1.05 -2.77
CA THR A 83 -1.16 1.68 -1.45
C THR A 83 0.21 2.25 -1.13
N LEU A 84 0.22 3.43 -0.55
CA LEU A 84 1.41 4.09 0.00
C LEU A 84 1.22 4.26 1.50
N VAL A 85 2.12 3.68 2.29
CA VAL A 85 2.13 3.76 3.75
C VAL A 85 3.34 4.58 4.19
N MET A 86 3.10 5.61 4.97
CA MET A 86 4.14 6.52 5.46
C MET A 86 3.98 6.76 6.96
N ASP A 87 5.08 6.85 7.68
CA ASP A 87 5.06 7.33 9.06
C ASP A 87 5.16 8.86 9.13
N VAL A 88 4.67 9.44 10.20
CA VAL A 88 4.76 10.87 10.48
C VAL A 88 5.76 11.09 11.60
N THR A 89 6.75 11.94 11.35
CA THR A 89 7.80 12.27 12.30
C THR A 89 7.77 13.76 12.64
N ARG A 90 8.41 14.14 13.76
CA ARG A 90 8.44 15.55 14.21
C ARG A 90 9.30 16.44 13.36
N SER A 91 10.32 15.88 12.72
CA SER A 91 11.32 16.64 11.96
C SER A 91 11.82 15.85 10.76
N GLY A 92 12.47 16.54 9.84
CA GLY A 92 13.04 15.95 8.63
C GLY A 92 12.00 15.73 7.53
N ASP A 93 12.29 14.82 6.63
CA ASP A 93 11.45 14.56 5.45
C ASP A 93 10.13 13.85 5.76
N GLY A 94 10.00 13.32 6.98
CA GLY A 94 8.80 12.60 7.42
C GLY A 94 7.78 13.46 8.16
N THR A 95 7.91 14.78 8.19
CA THR A 95 6.93 15.65 8.84
C THR A 95 5.55 15.54 8.21
N PHE A 96 4.51 15.87 8.96
CA PHE A 96 3.14 15.82 8.47
C PHE A 96 2.98 16.59 7.16
N ASP A 97 3.48 17.82 7.08
CA ASP A 97 3.35 18.63 5.87
C ASP A 97 4.06 18.01 4.65
N MET A 98 5.23 17.43 4.86
CA MET A 98 5.97 16.72 3.81
C MET A 98 5.21 15.46 3.36
N ARG A 99 4.65 14.70 4.30
CA ARG A 99 3.84 13.51 3.97
C ARG A 99 2.56 13.86 3.22
N MET A 100 1.91 14.95 3.59
CA MET A 100 0.72 15.43 2.87
C MET A 100 1.05 15.92 1.47
N ASN A 101 2.21 16.54 1.28
CA ASN A 101 2.71 16.87 -0.06
C ASN A 101 2.95 15.62 -0.91
N THR A 102 3.58 14.61 -0.33
CA THR A 102 3.79 13.30 -1.00
C THR A 102 2.45 12.64 -1.35
N ALA A 103 1.48 12.66 -0.45
CA ALA A 103 0.15 12.10 -0.68
C ALA A 103 -0.58 12.79 -1.83
N ARG A 104 -0.56 14.11 -1.88
CA ARG A 104 -1.16 14.89 -2.97
C ARG A 104 -0.51 14.56 -4.32
N GLU A 105 0.81 14.48 -4.36
CA GLU A 105 1.53 14.16 -5.58
C GLU A 105 1.23 12.72 -6.04
N ALA A 106 1.19 11.76 -5.12
CA ALA A 106 0.83 10.38 -5.43
C ALA A 106 -0.58 10.30 -6.04
N ARG A 107 -1.57 10.97 -5.45
CA ARG A 107 -2.95 10.99 -5.95
C ARG A 107 -3.10 11.74 -7.27
N ARG A 108 -2.29 12.76 -7.50
CA ARG A 108 -2.28 13.46 -8.78
C ARG A 108 -1.90 12.53 -9.92
N GLN A 109 -0.98 11.60 -9.68
CA GLN A 109 -0.51 10.63 -10.66
C GLN A 109 -1.36 9.37 -10.72
N ASN A 110 -1.90 8.94 -9.59
CA ASN A 110 -2.81 7.81 -9.49
C ASN A 110 -3.95 8.14 -8.52
N PRO A 111 -5.10 8.61 -9.00
CA PRO A 111 -6.24 8.99 -8.15
C PRO A 111 -6.79 7.84 -7.29
N GLU A 112 -6.56 6.60 -7.69
CA GLU A 112 -7.04 5.40 -6.98
C GLU A 112 -6.11 4.91 -5.86
N ILE A 113 -4.92 5.50 -5.74
CA ILE A 113 -3.96 5.06 -4.72
C ILE A 113 -4.50 5.31 -3.32
N LYS A 114 -4.34 4.33 -2.45
CA LYS A 114 -4.69 4.46 -1.03
C LYS A 114 -3.52 5.02 -0.26
N ILE A 115 -3.78 6.02 0.56
CA ILE A 115 -2.78 6.68 1.41
C ILE A 115 -3.04 6.33 2.86
N VAL A 116 -2.04 5.77 3.52
CA VAL A 116 -2.09 5.37 4.92
C VAL A 116 -0.97 6.06 5.69
N LEU A 117 -1.29 6.70 6.79
CA LEU A 117 -0.31 7.30 7.68
C LEU A 117 -0.23 6.55 9.00
N LEU A 118 1.00 6.39 9.49
CA LEU A 118 1.29 5.86 10.82
C LEU A 118 1.77 7.01 11.70
N CYS A 119 1.28 7.09 12.92
CA CYS A 119 1.67 8.14 13.85
C CYS A 119 1.83 7.60 15.27
N ASP A 120 2.66 8.28 16.04
CA ASP A 120 2.81 8.04 17.47
C ASP A 120 1.79 8.91 18.23
N ASN A 121 0.87 8.28 18.93
CA ASN A 121 -0.15 8.97 19.70
C ASN A 121 0.25 9.23 21.16
N VAL A 122 1.35 8.66 21.60
CA VAL A 122 1.82 8.79 23.00
C VAL A 122 2.74 9.99 23.16
N SER A 123 3.72 10.12 22.26
CA SER A 123 4.73 11.17 22.35
C SER A 123 4.45 12.36 21.44
N ASP A 124 3.45 12.29 20.57
CA ASP A 124 3.15 13.32 19.58
C ASP A 124 1.64 13.52 19.31
N GLU A 125 0.95 14.05 20.29
CA GLU A 125 -0.50 14.34 20.17
C GLU A 125 -0.83 15.33 19.05
N SER A 126 0.06 16.30 18.79
CA SER A 126 -0.18 17.31 17.74
C SER A 126 -0.23 16.68 16.36
N ASN A 127 0.71 15.79 16.04
CA ASN A 127 0.72 15.07 14.78
C ASN A 127 -0.44 14.07 14.71
N ALA A 128 -0.75 13.38 15.78
CA ALA A 128 -1.89 12.46 15.84
C ALA A 128 -3.20 13.19 15.52
N TYR A 129 -3.41 14.38 16.05
CA TYR A 129 -4.57 15.20 15.75
C TYR A 129 -4.64 15.63 14.27
N LYS A 130 -3.53 16.09 13.70
CA LYS A 130 -3.45 16.48 12.28
C LYS A 130 -3.77 15.32 11.35
N VAL A 131 -3.24 14.14 11.64
CA VAL A 131 -3.48 12.92 10.88
C VAL A 131 -4.95 12.50 10.94
N LYS A 132 -5.57 12.59 12.12
CA LYS A 132 -6.99 12.34 12.28
C LYS A 132 -7.84 13.29 11.43
N CYS A 133 -7.54 14.58 11.46
CA CYS A 133 -8.23 15.56 10.62
C CYS A 133 -8.06 15.25 9.12
N ALA A 134 -6.89 14.86 8.69
CA ALA A 134 -6.61 14.48 7.29
C ALA A 134 -7.43 13.26 6.86
N LYS A 135 -7.67 12.32 7.75
CA LYS A 135 -8.59 11.19 7.48
C LYS A 135 -10.04 11.66 7.36
N GLU A 136 -10.47 12.52 8.27
CA GLU A 136 -11.86 13.03 8.30
C GLU A 136 -12.18 13.87 7.05
N ASP A 137 -11.24 14.66 6.54
CA ASP A 137 -11.42 15.48 5.35
C ASP A 137 -11.18 14.73 4.03
N GLY A 138 -10.79 13.48 4.08
CA GLY A 138 -10.55 12.64 2.89
C GLY A 138 -9.18 12.81 2.23
N SER A 139 -8.27 13.59 2.83
CA SER A 139 -6.92 13.78 2.29
C SER A 139 -6.07 12.51 2.35
N ILE A 140 -6.39 11.61 3.28
CA ILE A 140 -5.85 10.26 3.36
C ILE A 140 -6.97 9.24 3.54
N ASP A 141 -6.69 7.97 3.28
CA ASP A 141 -7.69 6.90 3.37
C ASP A 141 -7.77 6.28 4.76
N ALA A 142 -6.64 6.17 5.44
CA ALA A 142 -6.59 5.61 6.79
C ALA A 142 -5.37 6.11 7.56
N PHE A 143 -5.46 6.02 8.88
CA PHE A 143 -4.31 6.18 9.74
C PHE A 143 -4.33 5.14 10.84
N PHE A 144 -3.15 4.83 11.37
CA PHE A 144 -2.98 3.91 12.49
C PHE A 144 -1.93 4.47 13.44
N TYR A 145 -2.08 4.12 14.72
CA TYR A 145 -1.03 4.36 15.69
C TYR A 145 0.04 3.28 15.56
N GLU A 146 1.30 3.65 15.75
CA GLU A 146 2.43 2.71 15.66
C GLU A 146 2.34 1.58 16.69
N SER A 147 1.57 1.75 17.75
CA SER A 147 1.29 0.74 18.77
C SER A 147 0.32 -0.37 18.32
N VAL A 148 -0.34 -0.20 17.19
CA VAL A 148 -1.26 -1.21 16.65
C VAL A 148 -0.49 -2.44 16.20
N PRO A 149 -0.97 -3.66 16.50
CA PRO A 149 -0.33 -4.88 16.00
C PRO A 149 -0.24 -4.89 14.47
N SER A 150 0.92 -5.28 13.95
CA SER A 150 1.20 -5.22 12.51
C SER A 150 0.29 -6.14 11.69
N ASP A 151 -0.16 -7.25 12.23
CA ASP A 151 -1.11 -8.13 11.55
C ASP A 151 -2.49 -7.47 11.39
N TYR A 152 -2.94 -6.75 12.42
CA TYR A 152 -4.16 -5.95 12.33
C TYR A 152 -4.05 -4.85 11.28
N LEU A 153 -2.90 -4.19 11.23
CA LEU A 153 -2.60 -3.17 10.21
C LEU A 153 -2.69 -3.77 8.79
N ALA A 154 -2.10 -4.94 8.58
CA ALA A 154 -2.14 -5.62 7.29
C ALA A 154 -3.58 -5.96 6.87
N ASP A 155 -4.40 -6.48 7.78
CA ASP A 155 -5.82 -6.78 7.53
C ASP A 155 -6.61 -5.51 7.18
N ALA A 156 -6.36 -4.43 7.91
CA ALA A 156 -7.03 -3.15 7.68
C ALA A 156 -6.64 -2.52 6.33
N ILE A 157 -5.37 -2.64 5.92
CA ILE A 157 -4.92 -2.19 4.60
C ILE A 157 -5.56 -3.05 3.49
N ASP A 158 -5.72 -4.33 3.72
CA ASP A 158 -6.38 -5.22 2.74
C ASP A 158 -7.84 -4.84 2.51
N ALA A 159 -8.49 -4.29 3.51
CA ALA A 159 -9.88 -3.85 3.46
C ALA A 159 -10.09 -2.50 2.74
N LEU A 160 -9.03 -1.73 2.45
CA LEU A 160 -9.13 -0.46 1.74
C LEU A 160 -9.39 -0.67 0.24
#